data_315126c3e46adacb73dc70cddbb63da4
#
_entry.id   315126c3e46adacb73dc70cddbb63da4
#
_cell.length_a   1.000
_cell.length_b   1.000
_cell.length_c   1.000
_cell.angle_alpha   90.00
_cell.angle_beta   90.00
_cell.angle_gamma   90.00
#
_symmetry.space_group_name_H-M   'P 1'
#
loop_
_entity.id
_entity.type
_entity.pdbx_description
1 polymer ?
#
loop_
_entity_poly.entity_id
_entity_poly.type
_entity_poly.pdbx_seq_one_letter_code
_entity_poly.pdbx_strand_id
1 'polypeptide(L)'
;MKVSDFLSSADVITDVAFADKQKLLEDLARRAAAIVDVQPALILSELVKREQLGSTGMGGGVAIPHARFHQVAKPFGMLVRLKRPIAFDAVDDQPVDTIVLLLLPDAPNGERLGALACIARKLRDPAIMAALRRARDGAEIYRTLAAD
;
A
#
# COMPACT_ATOMS: atom_id res chain seq x y z
N MET A 1 -14.84 0.25 8.74
CA MET A 1 -13.55 -0.46 8.71
C MET A 1 -12.46 0.43 9.26
N LYS A 2 -11.61 -0.13 10.08
CA LYS A 2 -10.47 0.58 10.70
C LYS A 2 -9.18 0.11 10.03
N VAL A 3 -8.13 0.96 10.10
CA VAL A 3 -6.80 0.59 9.57
C VAL A 3 -6.31 -0.72 10.20
N SER A 4 -6.54 -0.92 11.50
CA SER A 4 -6.12 -2.14 12.19
C SER A 4 -6.81 -3.41 11.71
N ASP A 5 -7.88 -3.30 10.93
CA ASP A 5 -8.54 -4.47 10.35
C ASP A 5 -7.74 -5.09 9.21
N PHE A 6 -6.84 -4.35 8.58
CA PHE A 6 -6.06 -4.84 7.43
C PHE A 6 -4.56 -4.52 7.48
N LEU A 7 -4.10 -3.69 8.38
CA LEU A 7 -2.69 -3.33 8.51
C LEU A 7 -2.19 -3.65 9.92
N SER A 8 -1.02 -4.26 10.00
CA SER A 8 -0.33 -4.58 11.25
C SER A 8 0.95 -3.74 11.35
N SER A 9 1.36 -3.38 12.56
CA SER A 9 2.61 -2.65 12.79
C SER A 9 3.82 -3.39 12.21
N ALA A 10 3.80 -4.72 12.22
CA ALA A 10 4.89 -5.55 11.67
C ALA A 10 5.04 -5.40 10.16
N ASP A 11 4.00 -4.95 9.47
CA ASP A 11 3.96 -4.81 8.01
C ASP A 11 4.11 -3.35 7.56
N VAL A 12 4.65 -2.50 8.42
CA VAL A 12 5.04 -1.12 8.10
C VAL A 12 6.56 -1.07 7.99
N ILE A 13 7.06 -0.78 6.81
CA ILE A 13 8.47 -0.88 6.47
C ILE A 13 9.02 0.50 6.14
N THR A 14 10.19 0.83 6.68
CA THR A 14 10.85 2.12 6.44
C THR A 14 12.28 1.91 5.95
N ASP A 15 12.90 3.00 5.47
CA ASP A 15 14.32 3.05 5.12
C ASP A 15 14.74 2.08 4.03
N VAL A 16 13.83 1.82 3.09
CA VAL A 16 14.12 1.01 1.90
C VAL A 16 14.11 1.89 0.66
N ALA A 17 14.84 1.45 -0.36
CA ALA A 17 14.95 2.17 -1.62
C ALA A 17 14.86 1.19 -2.78
N PHE A 18 14.22 1.65 -3.87
CA PHE A 18 14.08 0.87 -5.08
C PHE A 18 14.46 1.72 -6.28
N ALA A 19 14.96 1.08 -7.33
CA ALA A 19 15.38 1.77 -8.54
C ALA A 19 14.18 2.37 -9.28
N ASP A 20 13.04 1.68 -9.29
CA ASP A 20 11.86 2.08 -10.03
C ASP A 20 10.59 1.38 -9.51
N LYS A 21 9.47 1.73 -10.10
CA LYS A 21 8.15 1.17 -9.79
C LYS A 21 8.11 -0.35 -9.93
N GLN A 22 8.70 -0.90 -10.99
CA GLN A 22 8.69 -2.34 -11.24
C GLN A 22 9.43 -3.09 -10.11
N LYS A 23 10.60 -2.60 -9.71
CA LYS A 23 11.36 -3.22 -8.61
C LYS A 23 10.62 -3.15 -7.29
N LEU A 24 9.93 -2.04 -7.03
CA LEU A 24 9.08 -1.91 -5.85
C LEU A 24 7.96 -2.95 -5.85
N LEU A 25 7.24 -3.09 -6.96
CA LEU A 25 6.13 -4.05 -7.05
C LEU A 25 6.62 -5.49 -6.88
N GLU A 26 7.78 -5.84 -7.46
CA GLU A 26 8.40 -7.16 -7.28
C GLU A 26 8.70 -7.45 -5.81
N ASP A 27 9.26 -6.48 -5.10
CA ASP A 27 9.61 -6.63 -3.69
C ASP A 27 8.36 -6.76 -2.81
N LEU A 28 7.35 -5.93 -3.06
CA LEU A 28 6.08 -6.00 -2.33
C LEU A 28 5.42 -7.37 -2.52
N ALA A 29 5.44 -7.90 -3.74
CA ALA A 29 4.86 -9.22 -4.03
C ALA A 29 5.57 -10.31 -3.23
N ARG A 30 6.91 -10.27 -3.15
CA ARG A 30 7.67 -11.25 -2.36
C ARG A 30 7.35 -11.15 -0.88
N ARG A 31 7.30 -9.93 -0.33
CA ARG A 31 7.03 -9.71 1.10
C ARG A 31 5.62 -10.17 1.45
N ALA A 32 4.64 -9.80 0.65
CA ALA A 32 3.25 -10.19 0.89
C ALA A 32 3.06 -11.70 0.79
N ALA A 33 3.70 -12.34 -0.20
CA ALA A 33 3.61 -13.80 -0.39
C ALA A 33 4.13 -14.59 0.82
N ALA A 34 5.06 -14.02 1.59
CA ALA A 34 5.57 -14.65 2.80
C ALA A 34 4.55 -14.65 3.94
N ILE A 35 3.52 -13.80 3.86
CA ILE A 35 2.51 -13.61 4.91
C ILE A 35 1.17 -14.20 4.51
N VAL A 36 0.71 -13.90 3.27
CA VAL A 36 -0.53 -14.48 2.74
C VAL A 36 -0.17 -15.67 1.85
N ASP A 37 -1.05 -16.66 1.82
CA ASP A 37 -0.79 -17.89 1.06
C ASP A 37 -1.16 -17.73 -0.42
N VAL A 38 -0.44 -16.85 -1.11
CA VAL A 38 -0.59 -16.57 -2.53
C VAL A 38 0.80 -16.51 -3.14
N GLN A 39 0.97 -17.13 -4.33
CA GLN A 39 2.25 -17.15 -5.01
C GLN A 39 2.71 -15.73 -5.38
N PRO A 40 4.01 -15.40 -5.18
CA PRO A 40 4.50 -14.05 -5.50
C PRO A 40 4.32 -13.67 -6.97
N ALA A 41 4.48 -14.63 -7.89
CA ALA A 41 4.28 -14.37 -9.31
C ALA A 41 2.84 -13.96 -9.63
N LEU A 42 1.86 -14.56 -8.96
CA LEU A 42 0.45 -14.20 -9.14
C LEU A 42 0.18 -12.80 -8.58
N ILE A 43 0.71 -12.51 -7.39
CA ILE A 43 0.56 -11.18 -6.78
C ILE A 43 1.11 -10.12 -7.73
N LEU A 44 2.34 -10.29 -8.20
CA LEU A 44 2.98 -9.34 -9.11
C LEU A 44 2.18 -9.19 -10.40
N SER A 45 1.76 -10.29 -11.02
CA SER A 45 0.99 -10.26 -12.25
C SER A 45 -0.30 -9.44 -12.11
N GLU A 46 -1.04 -9.64 -11.03
CA GLU A 46 -2.30 -8.92 -10.80
C GLU A 46 -2.06 -7.44 -10.49
N LEU A 47 -1.00 -7.11 -9.74
CA LEU A 47 -0.64 -5.72 -9.47
C LEU A 47 -0.25 -5.00 -10.76
N VAL A 48 0.55 -5.63 -11.61
CA VAL A 48 0.96 -5.04 -12.89
C VAL A 48 -0.25 -4.80 -13.80
N LYS A 49 -1.16 -5.78 -13.89
CA LYS A 49 -2.40 -5.62 -14.66
C LYS A 49 -3.21 -4.42 -14.17
N ARG A 50 -3.32 -4.26 -12.86
CA ARG A 50 -4.07 -3.12 -12.28
C ARG A 50 -3.41 -1.78 -12.64
N GLU A 51 -2.07 -1.70 -12.54
CA GLU A 51 -1.34 -0.47 -12.87
C GLU A 51 -1.43 -0.13 -14.36
N GLN A 52 -1.55 -1.12 -15.23
CA GLN A 52 -1.73 -0.91 -16.68
C GLN A 52 -3.06 -0.25 -17.02
N LEU A 53 -4.07 -0.40 -16.18
CA LEU A 53 -5.37 0.26 -16.36
C LEU A 53 -5.32 1.75 -16.00
N GLY A 54 -4.29 2.15 -15.28
CA GLY A 54 -4.07 3.50 -14.79
C GLY A 54 -3.31 3.43 -13.48
N SER A 55 -2.41 4.38 -13.26
CA SER A 55 -1.57 4.40 -12.06
C SER A 55 -2.41 4.50 -10.79
N THR A 56 -2.01 3.77 -9.75
CA THR A 56 -2.57 3.92 -8.41
C THR A 56 -1.88 5.02 -7.60
N GLY A 57 -0.97 5.77 -8.21
CA GLY A 57 -0.38 6.98 -7.63
C GLY A 57 -1.43 8.07 -7.57
N MET A 58 -1.92 8.38 -6.36
CA MET A 58 -3.07 9.25 -6.16
C MET A 58 -2.73 10.72 -5.99
N GLY A 59 -1.45 11.08 -6.07
CA GLY A 59 -0.96 12.42 -5.81
C GLY A 59 -0.47 12.60 -4.39
N GLY A 60 0.22 13.70 -4.11
CA GLY A 60 0.77 13.98 -2.80
C GLY A 60 1.87 13.03 -2.36
N GLY A 61 2.52 12.33 -3.28
CA GLY A 61 3.60 11.39 -2.97
C GLY A 61 3.10 10.02 -2.50
N VAL A 62 1.84 9.68 -2.75
CA VAL A 62 1.19 8.46 -2.25
C VAL A 62 0.73 7.57 -3.40
N ALA A 63 0.91 6.26 -3.26
CA ALA A 63 0.34 5.27 -4.17
C ALA A 63 -0.28 4.13 -3.37
N ILE A 64 -1.37 3.56 -3.92
CA ILE A 64 -2.06 2.43 -3.29
C ILE A 64 -2.22 1.30 -4.31
N PRO A 65 -1.11 0.59 -4.64
CA PRO A 65 -1.25 -0.57 -5.51
C PRO A 65 -2.11 -1.62 -4.83
N HIS A 66 -3.06 -2.18 -5.59
CA HIS A 66 -4.02 -3.12 -5.04
C HIS A 66 -4.51 -4.09 -6.12
N ALA A 67 -4.95 -5.25 -5.68
CA ALA A 67 -5.55 -6.24 -6.57
C ALA A 67 -6.42 -7.19 -5.75
N ARG A 68 -7.30 -7.93 -6.44
CA ARG A 68 -8.23 -8.88 -5.84
C ARG A 68 -7.73 -10.29 -6.03
N PHE A 69 -7.94 -11.13 -4.99
CA PHE A 69 -7.51 -12.53 -5.01
C PHE A 69 -8.57 -13.37 -4.31
N HIS A 70 -9.03 -14.46 -4.95
CA HIS A 70 -9.98 -15.35 -4.29
C HIS A 70 -9.32 -16.16 -3.16
N GLN A 71 -7.98 -16.24 -3.14
CA GLN A 71 -7.23 -16.90 -2.06
C GLN A 71 -7.14 -16.03 -0.80
N VAL A 72 -7.52 -14.76 -0.87
CA VAL A 72 -7.47 -13.83 0.25
C VAL A 72 -8.86 -13.74 0.89
N ALA A 73 -8.95 -14.13 2.16
CA ALA A 73 -10.24 -14.16 2.87
C ALA A 73 -10.67 -12.79 3.38
N LYS A 74 -9.70 -11.95 3.77
CA LYS A 74 -9.95 -10.59 4.28
C LYS A 74 -8.84 -9.66 3.78
N PRO A 75 -9.09 -8.34 3.73
CA PRO A 75 -8.08 -7.40 3.25
C PRO A 75 -6.76 -7.51 4.02
N PHE A 76 -5.67 -7.46 3.29
CA PHE A 76 -4.31 -7.45 3.83
C PHE A 76 -3.60 -6.21 3.33
N GLY A 77 -2.97 -5.45 4.23
CA GLY A 77 -2.24 -4.24 3.89
C GLY A 77 -0.78 -4.30 4.30
N MET A 78 0.05 -3.58 3.57
CA MET A 78 1.46 -3.38 3.88
C MET A 78 1.83 -1.97 3.48
N LEU A 79 2.52 -1.24 4.35
CA LEU A 79 2.95 0.13 4.06
C LEU A 79 4.45 0.19 3.95
N VAL A 80 4.93 0.90 2.94
CA VAL A 80 6.36 1.15 2.73
C VAL A 80 6.58 2.66 2.62
N ARG A 81 7.47 3.19 3.47
CA ARG A 81 7.96 4.56 3.33
C ARG A 81 9.37 4.50 2.75
N LEU A 82 9.52 5.06 1.55
CA LEU A 82 10.78 5.00 0.83
C LEU A 82 11.79 6.02 1.34
N LYS A 83 13.05 5.63 1.31
CA LYS A 83 14.17 6.50 1.60
C LYS A 83 14.29 7.62 0.56
N ARG A 84 14.03 7.28 -0.71
CA ARG A 84 14.01 8.20 -1.84
C ARG A 84 12.74 7.99 -2.65
N PRO A 85 12.06 9.08 -3.05
CA PRO A 85 10.86 8.92 -3.88
C PRO A 85 11.20 8.39 -5.26
N ILE A 86 10.23 7.70 -5.88
CA ILE A 86 10.37 7.12 -7.21
C ILE A 86 9.24 7.59 -8.12
N ALA A 87 9.49 7.58 -9.42
CA ALA A 87 8.45 7.82 -10.41
C ALA A 87 7.43 6.69 -10.37
N PHE A 88 6.15 7.03 -10.37
CA PHE A 88 5.05 6.06 -10.25
C PHE A 88 3.93 6.36 -11.26
N ASP A 89 4.18 7.25 -12.20
CA ASP A 89 3.16 7.71 -13.16
C ASP A 89 1.92 8.26 -12.45
N ALA A 90 2.14 8.92 -11.31
CA ALA A 90 1.05 9.44 -10.48
C ALA A 90 0.25 10.51 -11.21
N VAL A 91 -1.00 10.70 -10.78
CA VAL A 91 -1.94 11.62 -11.42
C VAL A 91 -1.44 13.07 -11.45
N ASP A 92 -0.58 13.47 -10.51
CA ASP A 92 0.02 14.82 -10.42
C ASP A 92 1.45 14.88 -10.97
N ASP A 93 1.93 13.81 -11.59
CA ASP A 93 3.30 13.66 -12.12
C ASP A 93 4.41 13.84 -11.08
N GLN A 94 4.06 13.79 -9.79
CA GLN A 94 5.05 13.90 -8.71
C GLN A 94 5.56 12.52 -8.30
N PRO A 95 6.80 12.41 -7.84
CA PRO A 95 7.32 11.13 -7.35
C PRO A 95 6.62 10.70 -6.08
N VAL A 96 6.69 9.39 -5.79
CA VAL A 96 5.98 8.74 -4.69
C VAL A 96 7.00 8.25 -3.65
N ASP A 97 6.73 8.55 -2.38
CA ASP A 97 7.56 8.10 -1.25
C ASP A 97 6.80 7.20 -0.27
N THR A 98 5.47 7.15 -0.37
CA THR A 98 4.63 6.37 0.54
C THR A 98 3.72 5.46 -0.26
N ILE A 99 3.86 4.17 -0.03
CA ILE A 99 3.11 3.15 -0.76
C ILE A 99 2.34 2.27 0.22
N VAL A 100 1.04 2.08 -0.02
CA VAL A 100 0.26 1.10 0.70
C VAL A 100 -0.22 0.05 -0.29
N LEU A 101 0.27 -1.17 -0.12
CA LEU A 101 -0.20 -2.33 -0.86
C LEU A 101 -1.47 -2.85 -0.20
N LEU A 102 -2.49 -3.15 -0.99
CA LEU A 102 -3.68 -3.85 -0.51
C LEU A 102 -3.94 -5.09 -1.35
N LEU A 103 -4.00 -6.24 -0.69
CA LEU A 103 -4.49 -7.47 -1.29
C LEU A 103 -5.92 -7.66 -0.78
N LEU A 104 -6.87 -7.73 -1.70
CA LEU A 104 -8.29 -7.66 -1.39
C LEU A 104 -9.00 -8.97 -1.72
N PRO A 105 -10.01 -9.35 -0.94
CA PRO A 105 -10.80 -10.54 -1.29
C PRO A 105 -11.60 -10.28 -2.58
N ASP A 106 -11.80 -11.35 -3.32
CA ASP A 106 -12.60 -11.33 -4.55
C ASP A 106 -14.06 -11.67 -4.25
N ALA A 107 -14.56 -11.19 -3.13
CA ALA A 107 -15.93 -11.40 -2.70
C ALA A 107 -16.77 -10.15 -3.02
N PRO A 108 -18.06 -10.30 -3.35
CA PRO A 108 -18.92 -9.15 -3.67
C PRO A 108 -19.44 -8.42 -2.43
N ASN A 109 -18.69 -8.44 -1.33
CA ASN A 109 -19.05 -7.70 -0.11
C ASN A 109 -18.34 -6.35 -0.09
N GLY A 110 -18.66 -5.50 0.87
CA GLY A 110 -18.12 -4.14 0.99
C GLY A 110 -16.71 -4.06 1.54
N GLU A 111 -16.10 -5.14 2.01
CA GLU A 111 -14.80 -5.11 2.67
C GLU A 111 -13.68 -4.60 1.77
N ARG A 112 -13.69 -5.01 0.51
CA ARG A 112 -12.70 -4.58 -0.47
C ARG A 112 -12.72 -3.05 -0.67
N LEU A 113 -13.91 -2.49 -0.87
CA LEU A 113 -14.07 -1.04 -1.03
C LEU A 113 -13.84 -0.31 0.29
N GLY A 114 -14.22 -0.94 1.40
CA GLY A 114 -14.03 -0.37 2.73
C GLY A 114 -12.57 -0.15 3.07
N ALA A 115 -11.71 -1.13 2.81
CA ALA A 115 -10.27 -1.02 3.07
C ALA A 115 -9.63 0.08 2.22
N LEU A 116 -9.93 0.10 0.92
CA LEU A 116 -9.38 1.09 0.00
C LEU A 116 -9.83 2.50 0.39
N ALA A 117 -11.12 2.70 0.67
CA ALA A 117 -11.65 3.98 1.09
C ALA A 117 -11.05 4.45 2.42
N CYS A 118 -10.89 3.54 3.37
CA CYS A 118 -10.34 3.83 4.68
C CYS A 118 -8.91 4.38 4.58
N ILE A 119 -8.04 3.67 3.87
CA ILE A 119 -6.65 4.10 3.76
C ILE A 119 -6.50 5.34 2.87
N ALA A 120 -7.26 5.45 1.79
CA ALA A 120 -7.21 6.62 0.92
C ALA A 120 -7.60 7.88 1.68
N ARG A 121 -8.63 7.83 2.52
CA ARG A 121 -9.04 8.97 3.33
C ARG A 121 -7.95 9.39 4.31
N LYS A 122 -7.31 8.43 4.99
CA LYS A 122 -6.21 8.73 5.90
C LYS A 122 -5.05 9.41 5.19
N LEU A 123 -4.67 8.88 4.03
CA LEU A 123 -3.48 9.37 3.30
C LEU A 123 -3.74 10.68 2.54
N ARG A 124 -4.98 11.12 2.43
CA ARG A 124 -5.32 12.45 1.89
C ARG A 124 -5.28 13.55 2.94
N ASP A 125 -5.22 13.20 4.22
CA ASP A 125 -5.16 14.17 5.30
C ASP A 125 -3.73 14.73 5.42
N PRO A 126 -3.51 16.04 5.18
CA PRO A 126 -2.17 16.62 5.23
C PRO A 126 -1.50 16.48 6.59
N ALA A 127 -2.27 16.54 7.69
CA ALA A 127 -1.72 16.38 9.03
C ALA A 127 -1.21 14.96 9.27
N ILE A 128 -1.95 13.97 8.80
CA ILE A 128 -1.54 12.56 8.89
C ILE A 128 -0.28 12.34 8.05
N MET A 129 -0.26 12.85 6.83
CA MET A 129 0.91 12.68 5.96
C MET A 129 2.16 13.36 6.52
N ALA A 130 2.01 14.56 7.10
CA ALA A 130 3.13 15.25 7.73
C ALA A 130 3.67 14.43 8.92
N ALA A 131 2.78 13.89 9.75
CA ALA A 131 3.17 13.05 10.88
C ALA A 131 3.84 11.74 10.42
N LEU A 132 3.31 11.12 9.38
CA LEU A 132 3.85 9.89 8.81
C LEU A 132 5.27 10.11 8.27
N ARG A 133 5.49 11.23 7.58
CA ARG A 133 6.78 11.53 6.99
C ARG A 133 7.87 11.86 7.99
N ARG A 134 7.52 12.41 9.16
CA ARG A 134 8.49 12.69 10.22
C ARG A 134 8.59 11.59 11.27
N ALA A 135 7.79 10.53 11.17
CA ALA A 135 7.83 9.42 12.12
C ALA A 135 9.20 8.72 12.09
N ARG A 136 9.66 8.29 13.25
CA ARG A 136 11.00 7.72 13.42
C ARG A 136 11.09 6.26 12.98
N ASP A 137 9.97 5.53 13.06
CA ASP A 137 9.95 4.10 12.74
C ASP A 137 8.54 3.65 12.31
N GLY A 138 8.45 2.38 11.92
CA GLY A 138 7.19 1.80 11.47
C GLY A 138 6.12 1.76 12.55
N ALA A 139 6.50 1.56 13.80
CA ALA A 139 5.54 1.54 14.90
C ALA A 139 4.87 2.91 15.07
N GLU A 140 5.63 3.98 14.95
CA GLU A 140 5.09 5.34 15.03
C GLU A 140 4.18 5.65 13.85
N ILE A 141 4.55 5.23 12.64
CA ILE A 141 3.70 5.36 11.46
C ILE A 141 2.37 4.63 11.70
N TYR A 142 2.44 3.40 12.17
CA TYR A 142 1.24 2.60 12.43
C TYR A 142 0.31 3.29 13.42
N ARG A 143 0.85 3.80 14.53
CA ARG A 143 0.06 4.51 15.54
C ARG A 143 -0.64 5.73 14.95
N THR A 144 0.06 6.48 14.08
CA THR A 144 -0.49 7.65 13.41
C THR A 144 -1.70 7.27 12.54
N LEU A 145 -1.58 6.18 11.77
CA LEU A 145 -2.64 5.73 10.88
C LEU A 145 -3.79 5.05 11.61
N ALA A 146 -3.50 4.31 12.66
CA ALA A 146 -4.51 3.55 13.41
C ALA A 146 -5.26 4.42 14.43
N ALA A 147 -4.82 5.63 14.69
CA ALA A 147 -5.50 6.55 15.60
C ALA A 147 -6.85 6.96 15.03
N ASP A 148 -7.84 7.07 15.89
CA ASP A 148 -9.20 7.49 15.53
C ASP A 148 -9.34 9.02 15.44
#